data_aa9a58c9d51471d1566e41e5cb87fbe1
#
_entry.id   aa9a58c9d51471d1566e41e5cb87fbe1
#
_cell.length_a   1.000
_cell.length_b   1.000
_cell.length_c   1.000
_cell.angle_alpha   90.00
_cell.angle_beta   90.00
_cell.angle_gamma   90.00
#
_symmetry.space_group_name_H-M   'P 1'
#
loop_
_entity.id
_entity.type
_entity.pdbx_description
1 polymer ?
#
loop_
_entity_poly.entity_id
_entity_poly.type
_entity_poly.pdbx_seq_one_letter_code
_entity_poly.pdbx_strand_id
1 'polypeptide(L)'
;FAIELLKGDRKGKDGDNGMLSPLSVMTAMAITANGAGGDTLDQMLSVFGKNQDVDGWNRNLKAWTNGFSNMEETRLNVANSMWFRDDEQLVLEKDFLEKNAFYYDADIYQIPFREEALGNINAWAEEKTGGKVTNILDEIGVDAVMYLVNTVFFDAEWMWAYKEYEVNEGSFTNAGGEKEKVFY
;
A
#
# COMPACT_ATOMS: atom_id res chain seq x y z
N PHE A 1 8.99 4.86 -11.82
CA PHE A 1 8.78 4.63 -10.39
C PHE A 1 8.81 3.14 -10.04
N ALA A 2 7.83 2.32 -10.49
CA ALA A 2 7.70 0.91 -10.10
C ALA A 2 8.97 0.07 -10.33
N ILE A 3 9.63 0.22 -11.47
CA ILE A 3 10.87 -0.49 -11.81
C ILE A 3 12.02 -0.07 -10.89
N GLU A 4 12.17 1.22 -10.62
CA GLU A 4 13.23 1.71 -9.73
C GLU A 4 12.98 1.31 -8.27
N LEU A 5 11.73 1.29 -7.83
CA LEU A 5 11.32 0.80 -6.53
C LEU A 5 11.68 -0.70 -6.38
N LEU A 6 11.35 -1.52 -7.38
CA LEU A 6 11.68 -2.94 -7.40
C LEU A 6 13.19 -3.17 -7.38
N LYS A 7 13.96 -2.42 -8.18
CA LYS A 7 15.44 -2.49 -8.17
C LYS A 7 16.01 -2.15 -6.80
N GLY A 8 15.44 -1.13 -6.13
CA GLY A 8 15.84 -0.74 -4.78
C GLY A 8 15.57 -1.83 -3.76
N ASP A 9 14.39 -2.44 -3.79
CA ASP A 9 14.02 -3.52 -2.88
C ASP A 9 14.87 -4.78 -3.10
N ARG A 10 15.18 -5.10 -4.36
CA ARG A 10 15.94 -6.32 -4.70
C ARG A 10 17.44 -6.18 -4.49
N LYS A 11 17.96 -4.99 -4.21
CA LYS A 11 19.39 -4.75 -4.02
C LYS A 11 19.95 -5.56 -2.83
N GLY A 12 20.83 -6.50 -3.14
CA GLY A 12 21.44 -7.39 -2.12
C GLY A 12 20.55 -8.55 -1.66
N LYS A 13 19.45 -8.82 -2.36
CA LYS A 13 18.52 -9.94 -2.09
C LYS A 13 18.47 -10.90 -3.28
N ASP A 14 19.64 -11.26 -3.81
CA ASP A 14 19.71 -12.17 -4.97
C ASP A 14 19.24 -13.57 -4.58
N GLY A 15 18.33 -14.12 -5.38
CA GLY A 15 17.76 -15.45 -5.16
C GLY A 15 16.53 -15.51 -4.26
N ASP A 16 16.20 -14.47 -3.51
CA ASP A 16 15.00 -14.44 -2.67
C ASP A 16 13.75 -14.11 -3.48
N ASN A 17 12.61 -14.68 -3.09
CA ASN A 17 11.33 -14.25 -3.61
C ASN A 17 10.99 -12.86 -3.06
N GLY A 18 10.33 -12.04 -3.87
CA GLY A 18 9.88 -10.72 -3.46
C GLY A 18 8.57 -10.35 -4.11
N MET A 19 7.71 -9.70 -3.35
CA MET A 19 6.47 -9.11 -3.82
C MET A 19 6.41 -7.65 -3.36
N LEU A 20 6.04 -6.78 -4.25
CA LEU A 20 5.95 -5.34 -4.00
C LEU A 20 4.70 -4.78 -4.69
N SER A 21 3.98 -3.93 -4.00
CA SER A 21 2.88 -3.16 -4.58
C SER A 21 3.30 -1.70 -4.84
N PRO A 22 3.70 -1.34 -6.06
CA PRO A 22 4.02 0.05 -6.38
C PRO A 22 2.85 1.01 -6.18
N LEU A 23 1.62 0.53 -6.36
CA LEU A 23 0.40 1.31 -6.11
C LEU A 23 0.31 1.69 -4.63
N SER A 24 0.52 0.74 -3.73
CA SER A 24 0.48 0.97 -2.28
C SER A 24 1.50 2.04 -1.86
N VAL A 25 2.75 1.88 -2.29
CA VAL A 25 3.81 2.85 -1.99
C VAL A 25 3.51 4.23 -2.57
N MET A 26 3.03 4.28 -3.82
CA MET A 26 2.69 5.54 -4.48
C MET A 26 1.53 6.26 -3.76
N THR A 27 0.50 5.53 -3.35
CA THR A 27 -0.63 6.07 -2.60
C THR A 27 -0.18 6.63 -1.24
N ALA A 28 0.60 5.88 -0.48
CA ALA A 28 1.14 6.34 0.80
C ALA A 28 2.00 7.60 0.65
N MET A 29 2.86 7.65 -0.37
CA MET A 29 3.66 8.84 -0.67
C MET A 29 2.79 10.04 -1.06
N ALA A 30 1.75 9.84 -1.86
CA ALA A 30 0.86 10.92 -2.28
C ALA A 30 0.03 11.49 -1.12
N ILE A 31 -0.45 10.63 -0.21
CA ILE A 31 -1.08 11.05 1.05
C ILE A 31 -0.11 11.91 1.87
N THR A 32 1.14 11.46 2.01
CA THR A 32 2.18 12.20 2.74
C THR A 32 2.49 13.54 2.07
N ALA A 33 2.52 13.59 0.73
CA ALA A 33 2.79 14.80 -0.05
C ALA A 33 1.75 15.90 0.18
N ASN A 34 0.52 15.58 0.53
CA ASN A 34 -0.51 16.54 0.90
C ASN A 34 -0.16 17.36 2.16
N GLY A 35 0.73 16.84 3.00
CA GLY A 35 1.23 17.54 4.19
C GLY A 35 2.65 18.10 4.02
N ALA A 36 3.28 17.86 2.88
CA ALA A 36 4.64 18.33 2.62
C ALA A 36 4.64 19.72 1.99
N GLY A 37 5.75 20.46 2.20
CA GLY A 37 5.97 21.77 1.59
C GLY A 37 7.44 21.99 1.23
N GLY A 38 7.70 23.04 0.44
CA GLY A 38 9.05 23.44 0.03
C GLY A 38 9.85 22.31 -0.63
N ASP A 39 11.12 22.23 -0.31
CA ASP A 39 12.05 21.26 -0.91
C ASP A 39 11.61 19.79 -0.72
N THR A 40 10.98 19.48 0.40
CA THR A 40 10.48 18.13 0.67
C THR A 40 9.40 17.75 -0.35
N LEU A 41 8.43 18.63 -0.58
CA LEU A 41 7.39 18.41 -1.58
C LEU A 41 7.99 18.26 -2.98
N ASP A 42 8.93 19.15 -3.35
CA ASP A 42 9.59 19.12 -4.67
C ASP A 42 10.34 17.79 -4.89
N GLN A 43 11.02 17.28 -3.86
CA GLN A 43 11.69 15.97 -3.92
C GLN A 43 10.68 14.84 -4.10
N MET A 44 9.56 14.85 -3.35
CA MET A 44 8.51 13.84 -3.49
C MET A 44 7.89 13.86 -4.89
N LEU A 45 7.55 15.05 -5.40
CA LEU A 45 6.99 15.20 -6.75
C LEU A 45 7.96 14.75 -7.84
N SER A 46 9.26 14.94 -7.66
CA SER A 46 10.27 14.47 -8.62
C SER A 46 10.26 12.96 -8.81
N VAL A 47 9.91 12.20 -7.77
CA VAL A 47 9.79 10.75 -7.81
C VAL A 47 8.53 10.29 -8.58
N PHE A 48 7.45 11.06 -8.49
CA PHE A 48 6.20 10.77 -9.19
C PHE A 48 6.25 11.07 -10.69
N GLY A 49 7.18 11.91 -11.14
CA GLY A 49 7.34 12.28 -12.55
C GLY A 49 7.32 13.79 -12.78
N LYS A 50 7.79 14.20 -13.94
CA LYS A 50 7.92 15.62 -14.29
C LYS A 50 6.55 16.24 -14.63
N ASN A 51 6.38 17.52 -14.25
CA ASN A 51 5.26 18.38 -14.62
C ASN A 51 3.89 18.02 -13.98
N GLN A 52 3.87 17.44 -12.81
CA GLN A 52 2.63 17.24 -12.05
C GLN A 52 2.71 17.95 -10.69
N ASP A 53 1.60 18.55 -10.29
CA ASP A 53 1.39 19.05 -8.94
C ASP A 53 0.68 17.98 -8.07
N VAL A 54 0.64 18.23 -6.78
CA VAL A 54 -0.01 17.33 -5.80
C VAL A 54 -1.49 17.11 -6.15
N ASP A 55 -2.20 18.15 -6.52
CA ASP A 55 -3.62 18.05 -6.84
C ASP A 55 -3.87 17.23 -8.12
N GLY A 56 -2.98 17.32 -9.10
CA GLY A 56 -2.99 16.48 -10.29
C GLY A 56 -2.81 15.00 -9.93
N TRP A 57 -1.86 14.69 -9.05
CA TRP A 57 -1.64 13.35 -8.54
C TRP A 57 -2.85 12.83 -7.75
N ASN A 58 -3.40 13.63 -6.86
CA ASN A 58 -4.59 13.28 -6.09
C ASN A 58 -5.76 12.90 -7.01
N ARG A 59 -6.06 13.74 -8.01
CA ARG A 59 -7.12 13.46 -8.98
C ARG A 59 -6.88 12.20 -9.80
N ASN A 60 -5.65 12.01 -10.28
CA ASN A 60 -5.29 10.86 -11.12
C ASN A 60 -5.37 9.54 -10.34
N LEU A 61 -4.83 9.48 -9.13
CA LEU A 61 -4.88 8.29 -8.29
C LEU A 61 -6.32 7.94 -7.90
N LYS A 62 -7.13 8.94 -7.50
CA LYS A 62 -8.55 8.72 -7.22
C LYS A 62 -9.31 8.17 -8.43
N ALA A 63 -9.11 8.77 -9.61
CA ALA A 63 -9.76 8.33 -10.83
C ALA A 63 -9.35 6.88 -11.20
N TRP A 64 -8.07 6.57 -11.01
CA TRP A 64 -7.53 5.25 -11.32
C TRP A 64 -8.06 4.18 -10.36
N THR A 65 -8.01 4.39 -9.04
CA THR A 65 -8.53 3.45 -8.05
C THR A 65 -10.03 3.21 -8.21
N ASN A 66 -10.81 4.28 -8.46
CA ASN A 66 -12.25 4.17 -8.70
C ASN A 66 -12.57 3.38 -9.99
N GLY A 67 -11.72 3.47 -11.00
CA GLY A 67 -11.88 2.71 -12.25
C GLY A 67 -11.83 1.20 -12.04
N PHE A 68 -11.02 0.73 -11.11
CA PHE A 68 -10.89 -0.71 -10.79
C PHE A 68 -11.90 -1.22 -9.77
N SER A 69 -12.41 -0.35 -8.90
CA SER A 69 -13.37 -0.75 -7.86
C SER A 69 -14.76 -1.11 -8.41
N ASN A 70 -15.06 -0.81 -9.66
CA ASN A 70 -16.36 -1.02 -10.31
C ASN A 70 -16.37 -2.17 -11.33
N MET A 71 -15.41 -3.06 -11.31
CA MET A 71 -15.38 -4.22 -12.19
C MET A 71 -16.11 -5.40 -11.56
N GLU A 72 -17.07 -6.03 -12.27
CA GLU A 72 -17.93 -7.09 -11.73
C GLU A 72 -17.17 -8.35 -11.30
N GLU A 73 -16.05 -8.66 -11.97
CA GLU A 73 -15.27 -9.91 -11.73
C GLU A 73 -13.90 -9.64 -11.09
N THR A 74 -13.61 -8.40 -10.73
CA THR A 74 -12.31 -8.00 -10.16
C THR A 74 -12.53 -7.12 -8.94
N ARG A 75 -12.02 -7.56 -7.80
CA ARG A 75 -12.01 -6.76 -6.59
C ARG A 75 -10.63 -6.18 -6.37
N LEU A 76 -10.49 -4.88 -6.59
CA LEU A 76 -9.35 -4.11 -6.11
C LEU A 76 -9.84 -3.21 -4.97
N ASN A 77 -9.47 -3.56 -3.75
CA ASN A 77 -9.72 -2.74 -2.59
C ASN A 77 -8.42 -2.04 -2.16
N VAL A 78 -8.41 -0.73 -2.26
CA VAL A 78 -7.32 0.13 -1.76
C VAL A 78 -7.87 0.87 -0.57
N ALA A 79 -7.39 0.56 0.62
CA ALA A 79 -7.84 1.21 1.84
C ALA A 79 -6.68 1.95 2.51
N ASN A 80 -6.99 3.12 3.06
CA ASN A 80 -6.02 4.00 3.70
C ASN A 80 -6.51 4.39 5.08
N SER A 81 -5.60 4.45 6.04
CA SER A 81 -5.90 5.03 7.35
C SER A 81 -4.73 5.86 7.88
N MET A 82 -5.09 6.84 8.66
CA MET A 82 -4.18 7.76 9.32
C MET A 82 -4.48 7.71 10.82
N TRP A 83 -3.47 7.32 11.58
CA TRP A 83 -3.56 7.17 13.03
C TRP A 83 -2.67 8.20 13.67
N PHE A 84 -3.24 9.10 14.46
CA PHE A 84 -2.53 10.16 15.15
C PHE A 84 -2.48 9.89 16.64
N ARG A 85 -1.34 10.19 17.23
CA ARG A 85 -1.22 10.18 18.69
C ARG A 85 -2.17 11.22 19.28
N ASP A 86 -2.95 10.83 20.28
CA ASP A 86 -3.74 11.75 21.07
C ASP A 86 -2.80 12.52 22.01
N ASP A 87 -2.33 13.67 21.52
CA ASP A 87 -1.41 14.59 22.18
C ASP A 87 -1.88 16.02 21.96
N GLU A 88 -2.07 16.76 23.06
CA GLU A 88 -2.54 18.16 23.01
C GLU A 88 -1.58 19.09 22.25
N GLN A 89 -0.31 18.71 22.10
CA GLN A 89 0.68 19.49 21.36
C GLN A 89 0.68 19.19 19.86
N LEU A 90 0.01 18.13 19.42
CA LEU A 90 -0.07 17.75 18.03
C LEU A 90 -1.21 18.52 17.34
N VAL A 91 -0.83 19.49 16.52
CA VAL A 91 -1.78 20.25 15.70
C VAL A 91 -1.86 19.61 14.32
N LEU A 92 -3.04 19.17 13.95
CA LEU A 92 -3.31 18.57 12.64
C LEU A 92 -3.93 19.62 11.72
N GLU A 93 -3.28 19.89 10.58
CA GLU A 93 -3.80 20.82 9.59
C GLU A 93 -5.07 20.27 8.94
N LYS A 94 -6.16 21.05 9.01
CA LYS A 94 -7.46 20.65 8.51
C LYS A 94 -7.46 20.32 7.02
N ASP A 95 -6.77 21.12 6.21
CA ASP A 95 -6.65 20.92 4.76
C ASP A 95 -5.97 19.56 4.43
N PHE A 96 -4.95 19.18 5.21
CA PHE A 96 -4.29 17.89 5.08
C PHE A 96 -5.25 16.71 5.33
N LEU A 97 -6.04 16.79 6.39
CA LEU A 97 -7.02 15.74 6.72
C LEU A 97 -8.14 15.68 5.67
N GLU A 98 -8.70 16.81 5.29
CA GLU A 98 -9.79 16.90 4.31
C GLU A 98 -9.35 16.38 2.93
N LYS A 99 -8.16 16.73 2.45
CA LYS A 99 -7.62 16.23 1.18
C LYS A 99 -7.46 14.71 1.20
N ASN A 100 -6.90 14.18 2.27
CA ASN A 100 -6.66 12.73 2.36
C ASN A 100 -7.97 11.94 2.53
N ALA A 101 -8.92 12.46 3.28
CA ALA A 101 -10.26 11.87 3.35
C ALA A 101 -10.97 11.91 1.99
N PHE A 102 -10.88 13.05 1.27
CA PHE A 102 -11.58 13.21 -0.01
C PHE A 102 -10.96 12.41 -1.16
N TYR A 103 -9.63 12.45 -1.32
CA TYR A 103 -8.96 11.83 -2.47
C TYR A 103 -8.64 10.35 -2.27
N TYR A 104 -8.40 9.92 -1.05
CA TYR A 104 -7.93 8.57 -0.74
C TYR A 104 -8.89 7.78 0.14
N ASP A 105 -10.07 8.34 0.43
CA ASP A 105 -11.06 7.75 1.34
C ASP A 105 -10.42 7.28 2.66
N ALA A 106 -9.43 8.08 3.15
CA ALA A 106 -8.65 7.71 4.32
C ALA A 106 -9.49 7.78 5.60
N ASP A 107 -9.53 6.67 6.33
CA ASP A 107 -10.05 6.63 7.69
C ASP A 107 -9.08 7.37 8.62
N ILE A 108 -9.58 8.29 9.46
CA ILE A 108 -8.74 9.15 10.32
C ILE A 108 -9.07 8.89 11.78
N TYR A 109 -8.04 8.53 12.55
CA TYR A 109 -8.15 8.19 13.96
C TYR A 109 -7.16 9.00 14.78
N GLN A 110 -7.63 9.54 15.89
CA GLN A 110 -6.78 10.13 16.93
C GLN A 110 -6.96 9.33 18.20
N ILE A 111 -5.93 8.62 18.63
CA ILE A 111 -5.96 7.68 19.75
C ILE A 111 -4.66 7.73 20.56
N PRO A 112 -4.70 7.41 21.85
CA PRO A 112 -3.48 7.22 22.63
C PRO A 112 -2.65 6.07 22.03
N PHE A 113 -1.36 6.33 21.74
CA PHE A 113 -0.45 5.30 21.25
C PHE A 113 0.05 4.42 22.38
N ARG A 114 -0.78 3.46 22.76
CA ARG A 114 -0.54 2.42 23.76
C ARG A 114 -0.72 1.06 23.09
N GLU A 115 -0.60 -0.01 23.87
CA GLU A 115 -0.76 -1.39 23.39
C GLU A 115 -2.09 -1.62 22.64
N GLU A 116 -3.17 -0.98 23.08
CA GLU A 116 -4.48 -1.04 22.40
C GLU A 116 -4.45 -0.44 20.97
N ALA A 117 -3.61 0.56 20.72
CA ALA A 117 -3.47 1.16 19.39
C ALA A 117 -2.91 0.15 18.40
N LEU A 118 -1.97 -0.70 18.81
CA LEU A 118 -1.43 -1.77 17.99
C LEU A 118 -2.53 -2.74 17.54
N GLY A 119 -3.37 -3.18 18.48
CA GLY A 119 -4.51 -4.05 18.19
C GLY A 119 -5.50 -3.41 17.21
N ASN A 120 -5.81 -2.12 17.40
CA ASN A 120 -6.74 -1.39 16.53
C ASN A 120 -6.20 -1.24 15.10
N ILE A 121 -4.92 -0.92 14.92
CA ILE A 121 -4.28 -0.79 13.61
C ILE A 121 -4.26 -2.14 12.88
N ASN A 122 -3.88 -3.23 13.58
CA ASN A 122 -3.85 -4.56 12.99
C ASN A 122 -5.26 -5.07 12.65
N ALA A 123 -6.26 -4.85 13.53
CA ALA A 123 -7.64 -5.22 13.27
C ALA A 123 -8.23 -4.46 12.06
N TRP A 124 -7.89 -3.17 11.90
CA TRP A 124 -8.27 -2.40 10.71
C TRP A 124 -7.69 -3.02 9.44
N ALA A 125 -6.39 -3.36 9.44
CA ALA A 125 -5.74 -3.98 8.28
C ALA A 125 -6.35 -5.37 7.97
N GLU A 126 -6.65 -6.17 8.98
CA GLU A 126 -7.32 -7.46 8.83
C GLU A 126 -8.69 -7.30 8.18
N GLU A 127 -9.52 -6.37 8.66
CA GLU A 127 -10.83 -6.07 8.09
C GLU A 127 -10.73 -5.65 6.62
N LYS A 128 -9.85 -4.69 6.30
CA LYS A 128 -9.71 -4.14 4.94
C LYS A 128 -9.13 -5.14 3.93
N THR A 129 -8.44 -6.16 4.41
CA THR A 129 -7.85 -7.23 3.56
C THR A 129 -8.63 -8.54 3.62
N GLY A 130 -9.82 -8.56 4.20
CA GLY A 130 -10.63 -9.78 4.31
C GLY A 130 -9.93 -10.91 5.08
N GLY A 131 -9.20 -10.56 6.14
CA GLY A 131 -8.48 -11.49 6.98
C GLY A 131 -7.14 -11.99 6.42
N LYS A 132 -6.65 -11.41 5.30
CA LYS A 132 -5.39 -11.85 4.68
C LYS A 132 -4.14 -11.26 5.35
N VAL A 133 -4.25 -10.06 5.92
CA VAL A 133 -3.17 -9.39 6.64
C VAL A 133 -3.64 -9.14 8.07
N THR A 134 -3.22 -9.99 8.98
CA THR A 134 -3.61 -9.94 10.41
C THR A 134 -2.61 -9.19 11.28
N ASN A 135 -1.41 -8.95 10.77
CA ASN A 135 -0.34 -8.24 11.48
C ASN A 135 0.42 -7.35 10.50
N ILE A 136 0.13 -6.05 10.51
CA ILE A 136 0.80 -5.05 9.66
C ILE A 136 1.82 -4.24 10.46
N LEU A 137 1.71 -4.26 11.78
CA LEU A 137 2.57 -3.56 12.72
C LEU A 137 2.86 -4.46 13.92
N ASP A 138 4.13 -4.59 14.29
CA ASP A 138 4.57 -5.44 15.40
C ASP A 138 4.61 -4.71 16.75
N GLU A 139 4.88 -3.39 16.71
CA GLU A 139 4.98 -2.56 17.92
C GLU A 139 4.62 -1.10 17.64
N ILE A 140 4.22 -0.39 18.69
CA ILE A 140 4.03 1.06 18.64
C ILE A 140 5.33 1.75 19.06
N GLY A 141 5.94 2.49 18.13
CA GLY A 141 7.14 3.26 18.40
C GLY A 141 6.90 4.33 19.48
N VAL A 142 7.82 4.44 20.43
CA VAL A 142 7.72 5.36 21.57
C VAL A 142 7.60 6.81 21.12
N ASP A 143 8.36 7.19 20.08
CA ASP A 143 8.41 8.53 19.52
C ASP A 143 7.49 8.72 18.29
N ALA A 144 6.72 7.69 17.93
CA ALA A 144 5.80 7.79 16.80
C ALA A 144 4.68 8.80 17.11
N VAL A 145 4.45 9.72 16.21
CA VAL A 145 3.36 10.72 16.30
C VAL A 145 2.21 10.40 15.34
N MET A 146 2.51 9.66 14.27
CA MET A 146 1.54 9.25 13.25
C MET A 146 1.93 7.89 12.66
N TYR A 147 0.93 7.07 12.37
CA TYR A 147 1.03 5.94 11.44
C TYR A 147 0.14 6.19 10.25
N LEU A 148 0.70 6.01 9.07
CA LEU A 148 -0.02 5.97 7.81
C LEU A 148 -0.04 4.53 7.32
N VAL A 149 -1.22 3.98 7.19
CA VAL A 149 -1.41 2.58 6.79
C VAL A 149 -2.17 2.54 5.47
N ASN A 150 -1.59 1.83 4.52
CA ASN A 150 -2.25 1.53 3.26
C ASN A 150 -2.32 0.02 3.08
N THR A 151 -3.46 -0.47 2.63
CA THR A 151 -3.65 -1.86 2.21
C THR A 151 -4.14 -1.91 0.78
N VAL A 152 -3.63 -2.87 0.01
CA VAL A 152 -4.12 -3.20 -1.32
C VAL A 152 -4.50 -4.67 -1.33
N PHE A 153 -5.78 -4.93 -1.52
CA PHE A 153 -6.32 -6.27 -1.69
C PHE A 153 -6.81 -6.43 -3.13
N PHE A 154 -6.24 -7.40 -3.83
CA PHE A 154 -6.61 -7.74 -5.19
C PHE A 154 -7.11 -9.17 -5.24
N ASP A 155 -8.32 -9.36 -5.74
CA ASP A 155 -8.97 -10.65 -5.92
C ASP A 155 -9.67 -10.65 -7.29
N ALA A 156 -9.21 -11.53 -8.18
CA ALA A 156 -9.75 -11.64 -9.53
C ALA A 156 -9.57 -13.05 -10.06
N GLU A 157 -10.49 -13.47 -10.88
CA GLU A 157 -10.35 -14.71 -11.64
C GLU A 157 -9.50 -14.49 -12.90
N TRP A 158 -8.75 -15.52 -13.29
CA TRP A 158 -8.06 -15.51 -14.56
C TRP A 158 -9.08 -15.55 -15.71
N MET A 159 -8.91 -14.72 -16.73
CA MET A 159 -9.75 -14.75 -17.93
C MET A 159 -9.78 -16.15 -18.57
N TRP A 160 -8.68 -16.88 -18.48
CA TRP A 160 -8.51 -18.25 -18.95
C TRP A 160 -8.03 -19.10 -17.77
N ALA A 161 -8.99 -19.66 -17.05
CA ALA A 161 -8.67 -20.63 -15.99
C ALA A 161 -8.20 -21.95 -16.60
N TYR A 162 -7.09 -22.48 -16.10
CA TYR A 162 -6.64 -23.81 -16.50
C TYR A 162 -7.63 -24.87 -16.01
N LYS A 163 -7.97 -25.78 -16.89
CA LYS A 163 -8.76 -26.96 -16.52
C LYS A 163 -7.84 -28.03 -15.95
N GLU A 164 -8.38 -28.87 -15.07
CA GLU A 164 -7.58 -29.90 -14.38
C GLU A 164 -6.78 -30.79 -15.34
N TYR A 165 -7.32 -31.10 -16.53
CA TYR A 165 -6.66 -31.91 -17.54
C TYR A 165 -5.55 -31.15 -18.33
N GLU A 166 -5.47 -29.83 -18.16
CA GLU A 166 -4.44 -28.98 -18.78
C GLU A 166 -3.22 -28.81 -17.88
N VAL A 167 -3.33 -29.22 -16.61
CA VAL A 167 -2.27 -29.11 -15.63
C VAL A 167 -1.37 -30.34 -15.71
N ASN A 168 -0.12 -30.14 -16.07
CA ASN A 168 0.87 -31.18 -16.24
C ASN A 168 1.96 -31.11 -15.17
N GLU A 169 2.49 -32.31 -14.85
CA GLU A 169 3.67 -32.38 -13.97
C GLU A 169 4.95 -32.09 -14.76
N GLY A 170 5.82 -31.26 -14.19
CA GLY A 170 7.12 -30.99 -14.77
C GLY A 170 8.18 -30.65 -13.73
N SER A 171 9.32 -30.18 -14.18
CA SER A 171 10.40 -29.76 -13.29
C SER A 171 10.80 -28.31 -13.52
N PHE A 172 10.92 -27.56 -12.46
CA PHE A 172 11.48 -26.22 -12.43
C PHE A 172 12.89 -26.27 -11.83
N THR A 173 13.83 -25.58 -12.46
CA THR A 173 15.18 -25.46 -11.89
C THR A 173 15.27 -24.10 -11.19
N ASN A 174 15.45 -24.11 -9.88
CA ASN A 174 15.57 -22.91 -9.07
C ASN A 174 16.92 -22.18 -9.30
N ALA A 175 17.08 -20.99 -8.71
CA ALA A 175 18.32 -20.20 -8.88
C ALA A 175 19.57 -20.91 -8.34
N GLY A 176 19.43 -21.85 -7.41
CA GLY A 176 20.51 -22.70 -6.89
C GLY A 176 20.89 -23.88 -7.80
N GLY A 177 20.17 -24.07 -8.92
CA GLY A 177 20.38 -25.17 -9.86
C GLY A 177 19.69 -26.49 -9.45
N GLU A 178 18.87 -26.47 -8.40
CA GLU A 178 18.14 -27.62 -7.94
C GLU A 178 16.82 -27.78 -8.73
N LYS A 179 16.47 -29.02 -9.02
CA LYS A 179 15.21 -29.33 -9.71
C LYS A 179 14.10 -29.60 -8.70
N GLU A 180 13.03 -28.86 -8.82
CA GLU A 180 11.82 -29.01 -8.04
C GLU A 180 10.67 -29.50 -8.93
N LYS A 181 9.84 -30.39 -8.38
CA LYS A 181 8.63 -30.85 -9.04
C LYS A 181 7.58 -29.72 -9.00
N VAL A 182 7.04 -29.37 -10.14
CA VAL A 182 6.02 -28.34 -10.28
C VAL A 182 4.87 -28.83 -11.16
N PHE A 183 3.71 -28.19 -11.01
CA PHE A 183 2.56 -28.35 -11.89
C PHE A 183 2.39 -27.08 -12.72
N TYR A 184 2.18 -27.18 -14.03
CA TYR A 184 2.01 -26.05 -14.97
C TYR A 184 1.03 -26.38 -16.11
#